data_79cbfc76de878be2da52c1d0655fb1f2
#
_entry.id   79cbfc76de878be2da52c1d0655fb1f2
#
_cell.length_a   1.000
_cell.length_b   1.000
_cell.length_c   1.000
_cell.angle_alpha   90.00
_cell.angle_beta   90.00
_cell.angle_gamma   90.00
#
_symmetry.space_group_name_H-M   'P 1'
#
loop_
_entity.id
_entity.type
_entity.pdbx_description
1 polymer ?
#
loop_
_entity_poly.entity_id
_entity_poly.type
_entity_poly.pdbx_seq_one_letter_code
_entity_poly.pdbx_strand_id
1 'polypeptide(L)'
;KIFGIPTGCVAEFSSTGLGGLYLSGRESGIVCSIGTGTAFVHADQNRAVHLGGTGVGGGTLQGLADKLINVHKFKNIIEIAKEGDLGNVDLRIGDISQHIGSSLDLTMTASNFGNVSDMATKSDLALGIINMVAETIAMMAVFIVRDREDKSVVLTGTLMTQELLRSTFMNLCSVLDVNFIIPENADYATAVGASLAYRLGWDYTEI
;
A
#
# COMPACT_ATOMS: atom_id res chain seq x y z
N LYS A 1 -0.28 33.70 -2.35
CA LYS A 1 0.89 33.52 -3.26
C LYS A 1 2.08 33.00 -2.48
N ILE A 2 2.67 31.92 -2.95
CA ILE A 2 3.89 31.36 -2.35
C ILE A 2 5.08 31.86 -3.17
N PHE A 3 6.04 32.53 -2.53
CA PHE A 3 7.18 33.18 -3.19
C PHE A 3 6.82 34.09 -4.38
N GLY A 4 5.66 34.78 -4.29
CA GLY A 4 5.17 35.67 -5.36
C GLY A 4 4.49 34.96 -6.54
N ILE A 5 4.48 33.62 -6.57
CA ILE A 5 3.83 32.80 -7.61
C ILE A 5 2.34 32.63 -7.25
N PRO A 6 1.39 32.85 -8.19
CA PRO A 6 0.02 32.48 -7.98
C PRO A 6 -0.10 31.03 -7.56
N THR A 7 -0.80 30.76 -6.48
CA THR A 7 -0.86 29.44 -5.88
C THR A 7 -2.30 29.11 -5.55
N GLY A 8 -2.72 27.88 -5.85
CA GLY A 8 -3.97 27.32 -5.42
C GLY A 8 -3.78 26.11 -4.51
N CYS A 9 -4.79 25.80 -3.74
CA CYS A 9 -4.87 24.62 -2.91
C CYS A 9 -5.91 23.66 -3.49
N VAL A 10 -5.57 22.39 -3.58
CA VAL A 10 -6.47 21.33 -4.04
C VAL A 10 -6.58 20.30 -2.93
N ALA A 11 -7.78 19.74 -2.72
CA ALA A 11 -7.99 18.70 -1.72
C ALA A 11 -7.11 17.47 -2.01
N GLU A 12 -6.49 16.93 -0.97
CA GLU A 12 -5.55 15.80 -1.08
C GLU A 12 -6.20 14.57 -1.71
N PHE A 13 -7.41 14.22 -1.28
CA PHE A 13 -8.09 13.02 -1.80
C PHE A 13 -8.53 13.17 -3.26
N SER A 14 -8.92 14.38 -3.67
CA SER A 14 -9.19 14.69 -5.09
C SER A 14 -7.92 14.53 -5.92
N SER A 15 -6.80 15.05 -5.43
CA SER A 15 -5.51 14.91 -6.08
C SER A 15 -5.07 13.44 -6.17
N THR A 16 -5.20 12.70 -5.08
CA THR A 16 -4.85 11.28 -5.03
C THR A 16 -5.69 10.46 -6.01
N GLY A 17 -7.02 10.64 -5.99
CA GLY A 17 -7.94 9.92 -6.86
C GLY A 17 -7.68 10.19 -8.34
N LEU A 18 -7.67 11.47 -8.73
CA LEU A 18 -7.43 11.86 -10.13
C LEU A 18 -6.06 11.41 -10.65
N GLY A 19 -5.01 11.56 -9.82
CA GLY A 19 -3.67 11.16 -10.22
C GLY A 19 -3.52 9.66 -10.40
N GLY A 20 -4.10 8.87 -9.49
CA GLY A 20 -4.11 7.41 -9.60
C GLY A 20 -4.85 6.93 -10.85
N LEU A 21 -6.03 7.49 -11.14
CA LEU A 21 -6.79 7.17 -12.35
C LEU A 21 -6.00 7.53 -13.61
N TYR A 22 -5.46 8.75 -13.66
CA TYR A 22 -4.71 9.21 -14.82
C TYR A 22 -3.49 8.31 -15.12
N LEU A 23 -2.67 8.02 -14.11
CA LEU A 23 -1.47 7.21 -14.29
C LEU A 23 -1.79 5.75 -14.64
N SER A 24 -2.92 5.23 -14.18
CA SER A 24 -3.36 3.86 -14.49
C SER A 24 -4.18 3.75 -15.79
N GLY A 25 -4.51 4.86 -16.44
CA GLY A 25 -5.34 4.89 -17.65
C GLY A 25 -6.80 4.50 -17.39
N ARG A 26 -7.31 4.68 -16.17
CA ARG A 26 -8.67 4.30 -15.76
C ARG A 26 -9.58 5.54 -15.68
N GLU A 27 -10.85 5.35 -15.99
CA GLU A 27 -11.87 6.42 -15.91
C GLU A 27 -12.54 6.49 -14.53
N SER A 28 -12.55 5.37 -13.81
CA SER A 28 -13.05 5.28 -12.43
C SER A 28 -12.41 4.11 -11.71
N GLY A 29 -12.44 4.12 -10.37
CA GLY A 29 -11.94 3.01 -9.57
C GLY A 29 -11.51 3.39 -8.17
N ILE A 30 -10.93 2.41 -7.48
CA ILE A 30 -10.35 2.58 -6.15
C ILE A 30 -8.86 2.90 -6.32
N VAL A 31 -8.43 3.98 -5.68
CA VAL A 31 -7.03 4.38 -5.55
C VAL A 31 -6.62 4.25 -4.09
N CYS A 32 -5.58 3.49 -3.84
CA CYS A 32 -4.95 3.33 -2.53
C CYS A 32 -3.63 4.10 -2.53
N SER A 33 -3.54 5.13 -1.73
CA SER A 33 -2.32 5.92 -1.55
C SER A 33 -1.57 5.44 -0.31
N ILE A 34 -0.35 4.95 -0.50
CA ILE A 34 0.49 4.40 0.56
C ILE A 34 1.67 5.33 0.80
N GLY A 35 1.49 6.23 1.77
CA GLY A 35 2.50 7.18 2.24
C GLY A 35 2.96 6.84 3.66
N THR A 36 2.97 7.81 4.57
CA THR A 36 3.21 7.60 6.02
C THR A 36 2.18 6.64 6.61
N GLY A 37 0.91 6.87 6.31
CA GLY A 37 -0.21 5.94 6.50
C GLY A 37 -0.79 5.56 5.14
N THR A 38 -2.00 5.01 5.12
CA THR A 38 -2.68 4.56 3.90
C THR A 38 -4.09 5.12 3.84
N ALA A 39 -4.47 5.64 2.66
CA ALA A 39 -5.82 6.12 2.38
C ALA A 39 -6.39 5.45 1.14
N PHE A 40 -7.69 5.15 1.16
CA PHE A 40 -8.44 4.63 0.03
C PHE A 40 -9.43 5.68 -0.46
N VAL A 41 -9.41 5.93 -1.76
CA VAL A 41 -10.25 6.91 -2.43
C VAL A 41 -10.97 6.24 -3.59
N HIS A 42 -12.28 6.37 -3.65
CA HIS A 42 -13.02 6.09 -4.88
C HIS A 42 -13.07 7.35 -5.72
N ALA A 43 -12.59 7.27 -6.94
CA ALA A 43 -12.62 8.40 -7.87
C ALA A 43 -13.29 8.02 -9.19
N ASP A 44 -13.92 8.99 -9.82
CA ASP A 44 -14.42 8.97 -11.18
C ASP A 44 -14.13 10.33 -11.86
N GLN A 45 -14.67 10.55 -13.04
CA GLN A 45 -14.46 11.78 -13.81
C GLN A 45 -15.06 13.05 -13.15
N ASN A 46 -15.94 12.89 -12.15
CA ASN A 46 -16.70 14.00 -11.56
C ASN A 46 -16.37 14.25 -10.09
N ARG A 47 -15.86 13.26 -9.38
CA ARG A 47 -15.61 13.36 -7.93
C ARG A 47 -14.58 12.38 -7.43
N ALA A 48 -14.03 12.67 -6.26
CA ALA A 48 -13.25 11.74 -5.47
C ALA A 48 -13.81 11.68 -4.04
N VAL A 49 -14.00 10.48 -3.52
CA VAL A 49 -14.59 10.23 -2.20
C VAL A 49 -13.63 9.42 -1.36
N HIS A 50 -13.22 9.95 -0.22
CA HIS A 50 -12.43 9.21 0.76
C HIS A 50 -13.28 8.08 1.37
N LEU A 51 -12.84 6.84 1.22
CA LEU A 51 -13.54 5.66 1.73
C LEU A 51 -13.10 5.27 3.14
N GLY A 52 -11.91 5.69 3.53
CA GLY A 52 -11.27 5.35 4.78
C GLY A 52 -9.79 5.12 4.59
N GLY A 53 -9.15 4.62 5.64
CA GLY A 53 -7.70 4.36 5.62
C GLY A 53 -7.23 3.73 6.91
N THR A 54 -5.93 3.64 7.05
CA THR A 54 -5.27 3.13 8.26
C THR A 54 -4.01 3.93 8.56
N GLY A 55 -3.65 4.00 9.84
CA GLY A 55 -2.33 4.50 10.25
C GLY A 55 -1.17 3.57 9.85
N VAL A 56 -1.47 2.38 9.32
CA VAL A 56 -0.45 1.44 8.85
C VAL A 56 0.03 1.86 7.46
N GLY A 57 1.35 2.04 7.32
CA GLY A 57 2.00 2.49 6.09
C GLY A 57 3.51 2.59 6.26
N GLY A 58 4.14 3.45 5.47
CA GLY A 58 5.59 3.66 5.52
C GLY A 58 6.10 4.16 6.87
N GLY A 59 5.31 4.97 7.57
CA GLY A 59 5.64 5.43 8.92
C GLY A 59 5.68 4.27 9.92
N THR A 60 4.71 3.36 9.85
CA THR A 60 4.66 2.15 10.68
C THR A 60 5.87 1.26 10.41
N LEU A 61 6.13 0.98 9.13
CA LEU A 61 7.28 0.18 8.70
C LEU A 61 8.59 0.74 9.25
N GLN A 62 8.81 2.03 9.08
CA GLN A 62 10.04 2.69 9.53
C GLN A 62 10.15 2.72 11.05
N GLY A 63 9.06 3.03 11.76
CA GLY A 63 9.03 3.07 13.22
C GLY A 63 9.29 1.72 13.87
N LEU A 64 8.70 0.64 13.32
CA LEU A 64 8.93 -0.72 13.80
C LEU A 64 10.36 -1.18 13.51
N ALA A 65 10.88 -0.92 12.31
CA ALA A 65 12.27 -1.26 11.97
C ALA A 65 13.28 -0.51 12.85
N ASP A 66 13.03 0.77 13.16
CA ASP A 66 13.82 1.53 14.11
C ASP A 66 13.90 0.83 15.47
N LYS A 67 12.75 0.40 16.02
CA LYS A 67 12.68 -0.17 17.36
C LYS A 67 13.09 -1.64 17.45
N LEU A 68 12.73 -2.45 16.47
CA LEU A 68 12.98 -3.89 16.53
C LEU A 68 14.38 -4.29 16.04
N ILE A 69 14.88 -3.61 15.00
CA ILE A 69 16.15 -3.99 14.36
C ILE A 69 17.22 -2.88 14.37
N ASN A 70 16.89 -1.71 14.92
CA ASN A 70 17.76 -0.53 14.97
C ASN A 70 18.24 -0.07 13.58
N VAL A 71 17.31 -0.02 12.62
CA VAL A 71 17.54 0.45 11.25
C VAL A 71 16.60 1.62 10.94
N HIS A 72 17.16 2.82 10.69
CA HIS A 72 16.37 4.05 10.57
C HIS A 72 16.08 4.45 9.12
N LYS A 73 16.99 4.13 8.19
CA LYS A 73 16.86 4.54 6.79
C LYS A 73 16.00 3.54 6.03
N PHE A 74 14.90 4.01 5.45
CA PHE A 74 13.97 3.19 4.68
C PHE A 74 14.67 2.31 3.62
N LYS A 75 15.59 2.91 2.83
CA LYS A 75 16.36 2.16 1.82
C LYS A 75 17.14 0.98 2.43
N ASN A 76 17.70 1.15 3.62
CA ASN A 76 18.46 0.09 4.28
C ASN A 76 17.52 -1.02 4.80
N ILE A 77 16.31 -0.67 5.26
CA ILE A 77 15.31 -1.66 5.67
C ILE A 77 14.95 -2.56 4.49
N ILE A 78 14.67 -1.97 3.33
CA ILE A 78 14.35 -2.72 2.11
C ILE A 78 15.51 -3.62 1.69
N GLU A 79 16.74 -3.11 1.73
CA GLU A 79 17.91 -3.89 1.32
C GLU A 79 18.17 -5.09 2.23
N ILE A 80 18.08 -4.89 3.54
CA ILE A 80 18.23 -5.95 4.54
C ILE A 80 17.12 -7.01 4.37
N ALA A 81 15.89 -6.58 4.14
CA ALA A 81 14.74 -7.48 4.02
C ALA A 81 14.83 -8.47 2.84
N LYS A 82 15.62 -8.17 1.81
CA LYS A 82 15.77 -9.05 0.64
C LYS A 82 16.36 -10.43 0.99
N GLU A 83 17.14 -10.51 2.06
CA GLU A 83 17.77 -11.72 2.54
C GLU A 83 16.97 -12.43 3.66
N GLY A 84 15.75 -11.93 3.95
CA GLY A 84 14.91 -12.45 5.02
C GLY A 84 14.09 -13.66 4.61
N ASP A 85 13.70 -14.45 5.61
CA ASP A 85 12.78 -15.58 5.49
C ASP A 85 11.58 -15.38 6.43
N LEU A 86 10.37 -15.25 5.87
CA LEU A 86 9.13 -15.14 6.64
C LEU A 86 8.83 -16.38 7.50
N GLY A 87 9.35 -17.55 7.13
CA GLY A 87 9.21 -18.77 7.93
C GLY A 87 9.84 -18.68 9.31
N ASN A 88 10.78 -17.74 9.52
CA ASN A 88 11.39 -17.49 10.83
C ASN A 88 10.62 -16.47 11.67
N VAL A 89 9.53 -15.89 11.14
CA VAL A 89 8.81 -14.78 11.79
C VAL A 89 7.30 -15.02 11.86
N ASP A 90 6.70 -15.36 10.71
CA ASP A 90 5.24 -15.44 10.57
C ASP A 90 4.76 -16.89 10.78
N LEU A 91 3.61 -17.03 11.45
CA LEU A 91 2.90 -18.30 11.53
C LEU A 91 1.99 -18.41 10.30
N ARG A 92 2.17 -19.45 9.51
CA ARG A 92 1.39 -19.71 8.28
C ARG A 92 0.21 -20.65 8.54
N ILE A 93 -0.78 -20.63 7.65
CA ILE A 93 -1.91 -21.58 7.70
C ILE A 93 -1.40 -23.02 7.67
N GLY A 94 -0.38 -23.33 6.84
CA GLY A 94 0.22 -24.65 6.73
C GLY A 94 0.89 -25.17 8.03
N ASP A 95 1.31 -24.26 8.91
CA ASP A 95 1.97 -24.64 10.18
C ASP A 95 0.95 -25.12 11.21
N ILE A 96 -0.30 -24.70 11.10
CA ILE A 96 -1.38 -25.01 12.07
C ILE A 96 -2.45 -25.94 11.51
N SER A 97 -2.56 -26.08 10.18
CA SER A 97 -3.56 -26.92 9.53
C SER A 97 -2.99 -28.29 9.22
N GLN A 98 -3.50 -29.32 9.88
CA GLN A 98 -3.17 -30.73 9.57
C GLN A 98 -4.06 -31.34 8.50
N HIS A 99 -5.05 -30.62 7.98
CA HIS A 99 -6.02 -31.12 7.02
C HIS A 99 -5.72 -30.63 5.60
N ILE A 100 -5.30 -31.55 4.75
CA ILE A 100 -5.21 -31.38 3.30
C ILE A 100 -6.67 -31.28 2.80
N GLY A 101 -7.16 -30.06 2.57
CA GLY A 101 -8.56 -29.84 2.11
C GLY A 101 -9.17 -28.53 2.58
N SER A 102 -8.41 -27.65 3.22
CA SER A 102 -8.87 -26.28 3.46
C SER A 102 -8.97 -25.53 2.13
N SER A 103 -10.01 -24.72 1.97
CA SER A 103 -10.16 -23.81 0.83
C SER A 103 -9.16 -22.64 0.87
N LEU A 104 -8.31 -22.59 1.90
CA LEU A 104 -7.31 -21.57 2.12
C LEU A 104 -5.93 -22.03 1.64
N ASP A 105 -5.20 -21.12 1.03
CA ASP A 105 -3.81 -21.35 0.64
C ASP A 105 -2.94 -21.53 1.90
N LEU A 106 -2.17 -22.62 1.94
CA LEU A 106 -1.32 -22.98 3.08
C LEU A 106 -0.15 -22.00 3.29
N THR A 107 0.18 -21.20 2.27
CA THR A 107 1.23 -20.19 2.34
C THR A 107 0.75 -18.87 2.95
N MET A 108 -0.57 -18.69 3.12
CA MET A 108 -1.12 -17.49 3.75
C MET A 108 -0.67 -17.36 5.20
N THR A 109 -0.43 -16.13 5.61
CA THR A 109 -0.13 -15.80 7.02
C THR A 109 -1.38 -15.99 7.88
N ALA A 110 -1.25 -16.81 8.92
CA ALA A 110 -2.26 -16.95 9.98
C ALA A 110 -2.03 -15.89 11.07
N SER A 111 -0.78 -15.57 11.36
CA SER A 111 -0.42 -14.52 12.32
C SER A 111 0.93 -13.90 11.96
N ASN A 112 0.92 -12.61 11.65
CA ASN A 112 2.16 -11.86 11.48
C ASN A 112 2.91 -11.83 12.81
N PHE A 113 4.21 -12.10 12.78
CA PHE A 113 5.05 -12.25 13.97
C PHE A 113 4.57 -13.33 14.94
N GLY A 114 3.74 -14.28 14.49
CA GLY A 114 3.15 -15.31 15.35
C GLY A 114 4.08 -16.49 15.63
N ASN A 115 5.23 -16.59 14.96
CA ASN A 115 6.20 -17.69 15.11
C ASN A 115 7.64 -17.20 15.05
N VAL A 116 7.95 -16.11 15.75
CA VAL A 116 9.31 -15.54 15.74
C VAL A 116 10.29 -16.51 16.38
N SER A 117 11.23 -17.00 15.58
CA SER A 117 12.34 -17.86 16.04
C SER A 117 13.32 -17.08 16.92
N ASP A 118 13.85 -17.72 17.97
CA ASP A 118 14.94 -17.16 18.76
C ASP A 118 16.21 -16.88 17.91
N MET A 119 16.31 -17.52 16.75
CA MET A 119 17.40 -17.35 15.79
C MET A 119 17.05 -16.39 14.65
N ALA A 120 15.87 -15.75 14.67
CA ALA A 120 15.46 -14.82 13.65
C ALA A 120 16.45 -13.66 13.50
N THR A 121 16.85 -13.42 12.26
CA THR A 121 17.82 -12.38 11.91
C THR A 121 17.15 -11.02 11.75
N LYS A 122 17.94 -9.95 11.67
CA LYS A 122 17.42 -8.63 11.30
C LYS A 122 16.75 -8.62 9.92
N SER A 123 17.21 -9.46 9.01
CA SER A 123 16.64 -9.61 7.66
C SER A 123 15.25 -10.22 7.73
N ASP A 124 15.07 -11.26 8.52
CA ASP A 124 13.79 -11.93 8.72
C ASP A 124 12.77 -10.96 9.34
N LEU A 125 13.18 -10.25 10.40
CA LEU A 125 12.32 -9.25 11.06
C LEU A 125 11.97 -8.09 10.12
N ALA A 126 12.92 -7.60 9.32
CA ALA A 126 12.66 -6.55 8.33
C ALA A 126 11.62 -7.00 7.29
N LEU A 127 11.75 -8.22 6.78
CA LEU A 127 10.82 -8.80 5.83
C LEU A 127 9.44 -9.02 6.48
N GLY A 128 9.38 -9.51 7.73
CA GLY A 128 8.14 -9.66 8.50
C GLY A 128 7.39 -8.34 8.68
N ILE A 129 8.11 -7.24 8.98
CA ILE A 129 7.49 -5.90 9.08
C ILE A 129 6.90 -5.46 7.73
N ILE A 130 7.63 -5.67 6.62
CA ILE A 130 7.15 -5.34 5.28
C ILE A 130 5.91 -6.16 4.93
N ASN A 131 5.95 -7.47 5.18
CA ASN A 131 4.84 -8.38 4.92
C ASN A 131 3.59 -7.97 5.71
N MET A 132 3.71 -7.73 7.01
CA MET A 132 2.60 -7.32 7.87
C MET A 132 1.94 -6.01 7.37
N VAL A 133 2.74 -5.01 6.98
CA VAL A 133 2.23 -3.75 6.44
C VAL A 133 1.50 -4.00 5.11
N ALA A 134 2.09 -4.76 4.21
CA ALA A 134 1.50 -5.06 2.91
C ALA A 134 0.20 -5.86 3.04
N GLU A 135 0.19 -6.93 3.85
CA GLU A 135 -1.01 -7.76 4.09
C GLU A 135 -2.14 -6.96 4.73
N THR A 136 -1.84 -6.12 5.72
CA THR A 136 -2.85 -5.26 6.35
C THR A 136 -3.53 -4.35 5.33
N ILE A 137 -2.76 -3.72 4.45
CA ILE A 137 -3.28 -2.85 3.40
C ILE A 137 -4.05 -3.66 2.35
N ALA A 138 -3.52 -4.82 1.95
CA ALA A 138 -4.16 -5.70 0.98
C ALA A 138 -5.50 -6.23 1.48
N MET A 139 -5.61 -6.64 2.73
CA MET A 139 -6.88 -7.08 3.32
C MET A 139 -7.91 -5.95 3.40
N MET A 140 -7.50 -4.71 3.68
CA MET A 140 -8.41 -3.57 3.60
C MET A 140 -8.90 -3.36 2.16
N ALA A 141 -8.02 -3.49 1.16
CA ALA A 141 -8.40 -3.42 -0.24
C ALA A 141 -9.45 -4.49 -0.60
N VAL A 142 -9.24 -5.75 -0.17
CA VAL A 142 -10.20 -6.84 -0.35
C VAL A 142 -11.58 -6.49 0.21
N PHE A 143 -11.63 -5.96 1.44
CA PHE A 143 -12.92 -5.57 2.06
C PHE A 143 -13.61 -4.43 1.29
N ILE A 144 -12.84 -3.47 0.76
CA ILE A 144 -13.38 -2.35 -0.02
C ILE A 144 -13.95 -2.80 -1.36
N VAL A 145 -13.32 -3.79 -2.02
CA VAL A 145 -13.76 -4.27 -3.33
C VAL A 145 -14.66 -5.51 -3.27
N ARG A 146 -14.92 -6.06 -2.09
CA ARG A 146 -15.63 -7.34 -1.89
C ARG A 146 -16.93 -7.44 -2.70
N ASP A 147 -17.77 -6.42 -2.64
CA ASP A 147 -19.09 -6.39 -3.26
C ASP A 147 -19.12 -5.63 -4.60
N ARG A 148 -17.92 -5.36 -5.17
CA ARG A 148 -17.77 -4.69 -6.47
C ARG A 148 -17.54 -5.72 -7.57
N GLU A 149 -18.00 -5.43 -8.78
CA GLU A 149 -17.67 -6.22 -9.97
C GLU A 149 -16.19 -6.09 -10.33
N ASP A 150 -15.67 -4.85 -10.29
CA ASP A 150 -14.25 -4.57 -10.48
C ASP A 150 -13.49 -4.70 -9.17
N LYS A 151 -12.64 -5.72 -9.10
CA LYS A 151 -11.76 -6.02 -7.96
C LYS A 151 -10.43 -5.29 -8.03
N SER A 152 -10.28 -4.35 -8.96
CA SER A 152 -9.01 -3.64 -9.15
C SER A 152 -8.83 -2.50 -8.16
N VAL A 153 -7.62 -2.37 -7.63
CA VAL A 153 -7.18 -1.27 -6.77
C VAL A 153 -5.86 -0.71 -7.30
N VAL A 154 -5.85 0.57 -7.61
CA VAL A 154 -4.64 1.27 -8.07
C VAL A 154 -3.80 1.65 -6.85
N LEU A 155 -2.57 1.13 -6.75
CA LEU A 155 -1.65 1.45 -5.68
C LEU A 155 -0.75 2.62 -6.08
N THR A 156 -0.69 3.65 -5.24
CA THR A 156 0.13 4.85 -5.44
C THR A 156 0.94 5.18 -4.18
N GLY A 157 1.83 6.14 -4.28
CA GLY A 157 2.64 6.60 -3.16
C GLY A 157 4.09 6.11 -3.20
N THR A 158 4.91 6.66 -2.32
CA THR A 158 6.37 6.46 -2.34
C THR A 158 6.81 5.02 -2.06
N LEU A 159 6.00 4.23 -1.33
CA LEU A 159 6.32 2.82 -1.10
C LEU A 159 6.32 2.01 -2.41
N MET A 160 5.54 2.42 -3.40
CA MET A 160 5.44 1.73 -4.68
C MET A 160 6.65 1.94 -5.60
N THR A 161 7.64 2.72 -5.21
CA THR A 161 8.95 2.81 -5.88
C THR A 161 9.88 1.65 -5.53
N GLN A 162 9.55 0.86 -4.50
CA GLN A 162 10.40 -0.23 -4.01
C GLN A 162 9.96 -1.57 -4.60
N GLU A 163 10.87 -2.22 -5.32
CA GLU A 163 10.58 -3.47 -6.02
C GLU A 163 10.11 -4.58 -5.06
N LEU A 164 10.72 -4.68 -3.88
CA LEU A 164 10.31 -5.68 -2.87
C LEU A 164 8.85 -5.50 -2.45
N LEU A 165 8.40 -4.25 -2.22
CA LEU A 165 7.00 -3.97 -1.88
C LEU A 165 6.06 -4.23 -3.06
N ARG A 166 6.47 -3.83 -4.27
CA ARG A 166 5.70 -4.13 -5.50
C ARG A 166 5.48 -5.63 -5.65
N SER A 167 6.56 -6.41 -5.55
CA SER A 167 6.48 -7.88 -5.66
C SER A 167 5.65 -8.50 -4.54
N THR A 168 5.74 -8.00 -3.30
CA THR A 168 4.88 -8.44 -2.20
C THR A 168 3.40 -8.24 -2.51
N PHE A 169 2.99 -7.04 -2.97
CA PHE A 169 1.60 -6.80 -3.36
C PHE A 169 1.16 -7.65 -4.55
N MET A 170 2.03 -7.84 -5.56
CA MET A 170 1.71 -8.68 -6.72
C MET A 170 1.55 -10.16 -6.32
N ASN A 171 2.34 -10.66 -5.38
CA ASN A 171 2.17 -12.01 -4.84
C ASN A 171 0.83 -12.15 -4.11
N LEU A 172 0.41 -11.14 -3.35
CA LEU A 172 -0.89 -11.14 -2.67
C LEU A 172 -2.09 -11.19 -3.65
N CYS A 173 -1.96 -10.68 -4.89
CA CYS A 173 -3.00 -10.84 -5.91
C CYS A 173 -3.33 -12.31 -6.21
N SER A 174 -2.34 -13.20 -6.10
CA SER A 174 -2.53 -14.62 -6.41
C SER A 174 -3.31 -15.39 -5.35
N VAL A 175 -3.34 -14.89 -4.12
CA VAL A 175 -3.99 -15.53 -2.96
C VAL A 175 -5.21 -14.78 -2.45
N LEU A 176 -5.37 -13.50 -2.80
CA LEU A 176 -6.48 -12.66 -2.40
C LEU A 176 -7.37 -12.32 -3.60
N ASP A 177 -8.67 -12.19 -3.38
CA ASP A 177 -9.64 -11.76 -4.41
C ASP A 177 -9.55 -10.25 -4.66
N VAL A 178 -8.38 -9.79 -5.14
CA VAL A 178 -8.08 -8.40 -5.48
C VAL A 178 -7.05 -8.34 -6.61
N ASN A 179 -7.15 -7.32 -7.47
CA ASN A 179 -6.19 -7.07 -8.54
C ASN A 179 -5.50 -5.73 -8.28
N PHE A 180 -4.22 -5.75 -7.91
CA PHE A 180 -3.44 -4.54 -7.72
C PHE A 180 -2.84 -4.04 -9.04
N ILE A 181 -3.05 -2.77 -9.32
CA ILE A 181 -2.48 -2.05 -10.46
C ILE A 181 -1.48 -1.04 -9.91
N ILE A 182 -0.20 -1.21 -10.24
CA ILE A 182 0.86 -0.30 -9.80
C ILE A 182 1.36 0.44 -11.05
N PRO A 183 0.90 1.68 -11.28
CA PRO A 183 1.30 2.43 -12.46
C PRO A 183 2.77 2.84 -12.38
N GLU A 184 3.34 3.17 -13.53
CA GLU A 184 4.62 3.90 -13.57
C GLU A 184 4.44 5.27 -12.90
N ASN A 185 5.50 5.75 -12.24
CA ASN A 185 5.50 7.03 -11.51
C ASN A 185 4.39 7.12 -10.43
N ALA A 186 4.05 6.00 -9.78
CA ALA A 186 3.03 5.93 -8.73
C ALA A 186 3.27 6.91 -7.57
N ASP A 187 4.50 7.27 -7.30
CA ASP A 187 4.93 8.25 -6.28
C ASP A 187 4.58 9.70 -6.64
N TYR A 188 4.37 10.01 -7.93
CA TYR A 188 3.93 11.32 -8.39
C TYR A 188 2.41 11.46 -8.51
N ALA A 189 1.64 10.43 -8.20
CA ALA A 189 0.19 10.42 -8.41
C ALA A 189 -0.50 11.67 -7.83
N THR A 190 -0.23 12.01 -6.56
CA THR A 190 -0.84 13.16 -5.92
C THR A 190 -0.47 14.49 -6.59
N ALA A 191 0.78 14.65 -7.04
CA ALA A 191 1.23 15.86 -7.73
C ALA A 191 0.58 15.99 -9.12
N VAL A 192 0.51 14.88 -9.87
CA VAL A 192 -0.19 14.81 -11.16
C VAL A 192 -1.68 15.14 -10.98
N GLY A 193 -2.31 14.51 -9.99
CA GLY A 193 -3.72 14.75 -9.69
C GLY A 193 -4.03 16.17 -9.24
N ALA A 194 -3.14 16.80 -8.44
CA ALA A 194 -3.28 18.21 -8.07
C ALA A 194 -3.26 19.13 -9.30
N SER A 195 -2.37 18.86 -10.26
CA SER A 195 -2.32 19.60 -11.52
C SER A 195 -3.59 19.41 -12.37
N LEU A 196 -4.12 18.19 -12.40
CA LEU A 196 -5.36 17.88 -13.11
C LEU A 196 -6.57 18.56 -12.44
N ALA A 197 -6.68 18.44 -11.11
CA ALA A 197 -7.76 19.07 -10.34
C ALA A 197 -7.78 20.60 -10.52
N TYR A 198 -6.60 21.23 -10.50
CA TYR A 198 -6.48 22.66 -10.81
C TYR A 198 -7.00 23.00 -12.20
N ARG A 199 -6.64 22.23 -13.23
CA ARG A 199 -7.09 22.45 -14.61
C ARG A 199 -8.59 22.22 -14.81
N LEU A 200 -9.18 21.30 -14.06
CA LEU A 200 -10.60 20.95 -14.10
C LEU A 200 -11.46 21.82 -13.18
N GLY A 201 -10.85 22.64 -12.33
CA GLY A 201 -11.54 23.44 -11.32
C GLY A 201 -12.13 22.62 -10.17
N TRP A 202 -11.53 21.48 -9.88
CA TRP A 202 -11.97 20.56 -8.81
C TRP A 202 -11.39 20.96 -7.46
N ASP A 203 -12.26 21.16 -6.47
CA ASP A 203 -11.88 21.42 -5.07
C ASP A 203 -10.71 22.41 -4.93
N TYR A 204 -10.70 23.43 -5.82
CA TYR A 204 -9.65 24.42 -5.92
C TYR A 204 -10.01 25.65 -5.13
N THR A 205 -9.08 26.14 -4.30
CA THR A 205 -9.18 27.41 -3.61
C THR A 205 -7.91 28.24 -3.88
N GLU A 206 -8.07 29.48 -4.32
CA GLU A 206 -6.95 30.43 -4.42
C GLU A 206 -6.44 30.81 -3.03
N ILE A 207 -5.09 30.86 -2.85
CA ILE A 207 -4.41 31.29 -1.63
C ILE A 207 -3.72 32.64 -1.86
#